data_f2165b81aa4bc04460bf811140d38f54
#
_entry.id   f2165b81aa4bc04460bf811140d38f54
#
_cell.length_a   1.000
_cell.length_b   1.000
_cell.length_c   1.000
_cell.angle_alpha   90.00
_cell.angle_beta   90.00
_cell.angle_gamma   90.00
#
_symmetry.space_group_name_H-M   'P 1'
#
loop_
_entity.id
_entity.type
_entity.pdbx_description
1 polymer ?
#
loop_
_entity_poly.entity_id
_entity_poly.type
_entity_poly.pdbx_seq_one_letter_code
_entity_poly.pdbx_strand_id
1 'polypeptide(L)'
;IPEGIDPKGIVERLNALADKIIAVRGNCDAEVDQMLLDFPIMETYALLVDNGKRYLLTHGHVYNKENMPKGPYEAMIYGHSHLWELSHNEKGQAIVNTGSITFPKGGNPPTFATLEDGKFTMYHLDTREVLATMEA
;
A
#
# COMPACT_ATOMS: atom_id res chain seq x y z
N ILE A 1 -9.21 6.23 22.91
CA ILE A 1 -8.21 6.47 21.85
C ILE A 1 -6.83 6.42 22.50
N PRO A 2 -5.90 5.55 22.01
CA PRO A 2 -4.55 5.49 22.54
C PRO A 2 -3.82 6.83 22.41
N GLU A 3 -2.90 7.09 23.34
CA GLU A 3 -2.04 8.26 23.29
C GLU A 3 -1.24 8.31 21.99
N GLY A 4 -1.13 9.48 21.38
CA GLY A 4 -0.44 9.67 20.11
C GLY A 4 -1.32 9.40 18.87
N ILE A 5 -2.56 8.99 19.03
CA ILE A 5 -3.51 8.78 17.93
C ILE A 5 -4.43 9.99 17.82
N ASP A 6 -4.46 10.60 16.64
CA ASP A 6 -5.27 11.79 16.36
C ASP A 6 -6.07 11.59 15.04
N PRO A 7 -7.23 10.88 15.10
CA PRO A 7 -8.02 10.61 13.90
C PRO A 7 -8.48 11.88 13.19
N LYS A 8 -8.90 12.89 13.93
CA LYS A 8 -9.37 14.16 13.35
C LYS A 8 -8.26 14.88 12.58
N GLY A 9 -7.06 14.97 13.16
CA GLY A 9 -5.91 15.58 12.50
C GLY A 9 -5.49 14.82 11.24
N ILE A 10 -5.57 13.50 11.25
CA ILE A 10 -5.29 12.66 10.09
C ILE A 10 -6.31 12.92 8.99
N VAL A 11 -7.61 12.96 9.30
CA VAL A 11 -8.68 13.25 8.33
C VAL A 11 -8.43 14.61 7.65
N GLU A 12 -8.14 15.64 8.43
CA GLU A 12 -7.88 16.98 7.90
C GLU A 12 -6.68 16.99 6.93
N ARG A 13 -5.59 16.30 7.28
CA ARG A 13 -4.39 16.22 6.44
C ARG A 13 -4.63 15.43 5.15
N LEU A 14 -5.32 14.29 5.25
CA LEU A 14 -5.63 13.47 4.09
C LEU A 14 -6.60 14.18 3.14
N ASN A 15 -7.62 14.85 3.67
CA ASN A 15 -8.57 15.59 2.83
C ASN A 15 -7.91 16.77 2.11
N ALA A 16 -6.90 17.39 2.71
CA ALA A 16 -6.11 18.42 2.05
C ALA A 16 -5.34 17.88 0.83
N LEU A 17 -5.10 16.57 0.78
CA LEU A 17 -4.38 15.89 -0.30
C LEU A 17 -5.32 15.03 -1.18
N ALA A 18 -6.63 15.15 -1.03
CA ALA A 18 -7.62 14.25 -1.65
C ALA A 18 -7.42 14.05 -3.16
N ASP A 19 -7.04 15.10 -3.89
CA ASP A 19 -6.81 15.02 -5.33
C ASP A 19 -5.57 14.22 -5.73
N LYS A 20 -4.76 13.82 -4.76
CA LYS A 20 -3.50 13.09 -4.97
C LYS A 20 -3.52 11.68 -4.40
N ILE A 21 -4.67 11.24 -3.85
CA ILE A 21 -4.76 9.96 -3.15
C ILE A 21 -5.67 9.00 -3.91
N ILE A 22 -5.18 7.79 -4.13
CA ILE A 22 -5.97 6.62 -4.51
C ILE A 22 -5.84 5.63 -3.36
N ALA A 23 -6.96 5.21 -2.80
CA ALA A 23 -7.00 4.35 -1.64
C ALA A 23 -7.81 3.09 -1.89
N VAL A 24 -7.47 2.03 -1.15
CA VAL A 24 -8.24 0.78 -1.14
C VAL A 24 -8.66 0.48 0.31
N ARG A 25 -9.72 -0.32 0.44
CA ARG A 25 -10.29 -0.65 1.74
C ARG A 25 -9.43 -1.65 2.49
N GLY A 26 -9.04 -1.29 3.73
CA GLY A 26 -8.48 -2.22 4.69
C GLY A 26 -9.58 -3.00 5.43
N ASN A 27 -9.20 -4.06 6.11
CA ASN A 27 -10.15 -4.92 6.83
C ASN A 27 -10.81 -4.25 8.03
N CYS A 28 -10.25 -3.13 8.51
CA CYS A 28 -10.81 -2.35 9.60
C CYS A 28 -11.48 -1.05 9.16
N ASP A 29 -11.50 -0.75 7.88
CA ASP A 29 -12.12 0.47 7.36
C ASP A 29 -13.64 0.32 7.33
N ALA A 30 -14.33 1.35 7.79
CA ALA A 30 -15.78 1.37 7.94
C ALA A 30 -16.42 2.50 7.15
N GLU A 31 -17.74 2.43 6.99
CA GLU A 31 -18.50 3.46 6.29
C GLU A 31 -18.35 4.85 6.94
N VAL A 32 -18.19 4.90 8.27
CA VAL A 32 -17.96 6.16 8.97
C VAL A 32 -16.65 6.82 8.53
N ASP A 33 -15.62 6.04 8.22
CA ASP A 33 -14.37 6.59 7.73
C ASP A 33 -14.55 7.19 6.34
N GLN A 34 -15.35 6.54 5.47
CA GLN A 34 -15.68 7.09 4.17
C GLN A 34 -16.48 8.39 4.27
N MET A 35 -17.34 8.52 5.26
CA MET A 35 -18.09 9.75 5.47
C MET A 35 -17.21 10.95 5.85
N LEU A 36 -16.05 10.69 6.44
CA LEU A 36 -15.12 11.73 6.88
C LEU A 36 -14.09 12.08 5.81
N LEU A 37 -13.77 11.15 4.90
CA LEU A 37 -12.75 11.32 3.87
C LEU A 37 -13.35 11.77 2.54
N ASP A 38 -12.71 12.73 1.88
CA ASP A 38 -13.18 13.34 0.63
C ASP A 38 -12.78 12.55 -0.62
N PHE A 39 -12.25 11.34 -0.45
CA PHE A 39 -11.86 10.46 -1.56
C PHE A 39 -12.34 9.03 -1.29
N PRO A 40 -12.53 8.21 -2.34
CA PRO A 40 -13.01 6.82 -2.16
C PRO A 40 -12.02 5.95 -1.39
N ILE A 41 -12.50 5.19 -0.41
CA ILE A 41 -11.70 4.24 0.37
C ILE A 41 -12.32 2.85 0.46
N MET A 42 -13.50 2.60 -0.14
CA MET A 42 -14.29 1.39 0.09
C MET A 42 -14.09 0.31 -0.98
N GLU A 43 -13.26 0.55 -1.97
CA GLU A 43 -13.00 -0.42 -3.03
C GLU A 43 -11.97 -1.46 -2.60
N THR A 44 -12.19 -2.72 -2.98
CA THR A 44 -11.29 -3.82 -2.63
C THR A 44 -9.96 -3.71 -3.34
N TYR A 45 -9.94 -3.15 -4.55
CA TYR A 45 -8.72 -2.99 -5.33
C TYR A 45 -8.78 -1.73 -6.18
N ALA A 46 -7.61 -1.31 -6.65
CA ALA A 46 -7.46 -0.29 -7.68
C ALA A 46 -6.42 -0.75 -8.70
N LEU A 47 -6.59 -0.37 -9.95
CA LEU A 47 -5.62 -0.66 -11.00
C LEU A 47 -4.99 0.66 -11.42
N LEU A 48 -3.69 0.77 -11.24
CA LEU A 48 -2.89 1.93 -11.64
C LEU A 48 -2.16 1.62 -12.94
N VAL A 49 -2.08 2.57 -13.84
CA VAL A 49 -1.33 2.42 -15.08
C VAL A 49 -0.27 3.51 -15.14
N ASP A 50 0.98 3.12 -15.34
CA ASP A 50 2.11 4.04 -15.45
C ASP A 50 3.13 3.49 -16.45
N ASN A 51 3.49 4.30 -17.44
CA ASN A 51 4.43 3.91 -18.49
C ASN A 51 4.08 2.57 -19.16
N GLY A 52 2.77 2.35 -19.40
CA GLY A 52 2.27 1.13 -20.02
C GLY A 52 2.24 -0.10 -19.14
N LYS A 53 2.67 0.00 -17.89
CA LYS A 53 2.59 -1.09 -16.90
C LYS A 53 1.36 -0.91 -15.99
N ARG A 54 0.80 -2.03 -15.56
CA ARG A 54 -0.40 -2.08 -14.73
C ARG A 54 -0.05 -2.62 -13.36
N TYR A 55 -0.49 -1.90 -12.35
CA TYR A 55 -0.20 -2.20 -10.95
C TYR A 55 -1.53 -2.41 -10.22
N LEU A 56 -1.72 -3.62 -9.69
CA LEU A 56 -2.91 -3.94 -8.88
C LEU A 56 -2.63 -3.54 -7.43
N LEU A 57 -3.41 -2.62 -6.91
CA LEU A 57 -3.32 -2.15 -5.53
C LEU A 57 -4.44 -2.75 -4.71
N THR A 58 -4.12 -3.36 -3.57
CA THR A 58 -5.10 -3.94 -2.64
C THR A 58 -4.55 -3.91 -1.22
N HIS A 59 -5.42 -4.15 -0.23
CA HIS A 59 -4.97 -4.15 1.17
C HIS A 59 -4.18 -5.42 1.54
N GLY A 60 -4.64 -6.58 1.10
CA GLY A 60 -3.99 -7.87 1.38
C GLY A 60 -4.81 -8.86 2.20
N HIS A 61 -5.96 -8.43 2.75
CA HIS A 61 -6.83 -9.35 3.50
C HIS A 61 -7.72 -10.20 2.59
N VAL A 62 -7.98 -9.75 1.35
CA VAL A 62 -8.71 -10.49 0.33
C VAL A 62 -7.75 -11.05 -0.71
N TYR A 63 -7.05 -10.17 -1.40
CA TYR A 63 -6.05 -10.54 -2.40
C TYR A 63 -4.64 -10.31 -1.85
N ASN A 64 -3.77 -11.29 -2.06
CA ASN A 64 -2.37 -11.29 -1.64
C ASN A 64 -1.60 -12.28 -2.51
N LYS A 65 -0.32 -12.54 -2.21
CA LYS A 65 0.49 -13.45 -3.05
C LYS A 65 0.00 -14.90 -3.04
N GLU A 66 -0.75 -15.32 -2.03
CA GLU A 66 -1.36 -16.65 -1.94
C GLU A 66 -2.73 -16.72 -2.60
N ASN A 67 -3.35 -15.58 -2.89
CA ASN A 67 -4.67 -15.49 -3.53
C ASN A 67 -4.67 -14.32 -4.50
N MET A 68 -4.03 -14.50 -5.64
CA MET A 68 -3.92 -13.46 -6.65
C MET A 68 -5.11 -13.53 -7.61
N PRO A 69 -5.82 -12.41 -7.84
CA PRO A 69 -6.86 -12.39 -8.86
C PRO A 69 -6.22 -12.54 -10.24
N LYS A 70 -6.93 -13.18 -11.15
CA LYS A 70 -6.50 -13.25 -12.55
C LYS A 70 -6.72 -11.92 -13.22
N GLY A 71 -5.84 -11.55 -14.13
CA GLY A 71 -5.96 -10.32 -14.88
C GLY A 71 -4.62 -9.84 -15.41
N PRO A 72 -4.64 -8.85 -16.30
CA PRO A 72 -3.44 -8.36 -16.94
C PRO A 72 -2.79 -7.26 -16.09
N TYR A 73 -1.93 -7.63 -15.16
CA TYR A 73 -1.13 -6.68 -14.38
C TYR A 73 0.29 -7.21 -14.21
N GLU A 74 1.26 -6.31 -14.16
CA GLU A 74 2.67 -6.62 -14.05
C GLU A 74 3.15 -6.67 -12.61
N ALA A 75 2.40 -6.07 -11.69
CA ALA A 75 2.74 -6.04 -10.28
C ALA A 75 1.50 -6.02 -9.38
N MET A 76 1.62 -6.58 -8.18
CA MET A 76 0.62 -6.46 -7.13
C MET A 76 1.26 -5.79 -5.91
N ILE A 77 0.60 -4.75 -5.40
CA ILE A 77 1.05 -3.96 -4.25
C ILE A 77 0.02 -4.10 -3.14
N TYR A 78 0.46 -4.54 -1.97
CA TYR A 78 -0.44 -4.75 -0.84
C TYR A 78 0.29 -4.59 0.50
N GLY A 79 -0.44 -4.78 1.59
CA GLY A 79 0.08 -4.70 2.94
C GLY A 79 -0.49 -5.80 3.83
N HIS A 80 -1.23 -5.42 4.87
CA HIS A 80 -1.96 -6.28 5.81
C HIS A 80 -1.09 -7.13 6.73
N SER A 81 -0.10 -7.86 6.21
CA SER A 81 0.75 -8.73 7.03
C SER A 81 1.73 -7.97 7.92
N HIS A 82 2.00 -6.70 7.62
CA HIS A 82 3.00 -5.85 8.27
C HIS A 82 4.44 -6.34 8.06
N LEU A 83 4.66 -7.16 7.03
CA LEU A 83 5.95 -7.71 6.62
C LEU A 83 6.27 -7.21 5.22
N TRP A 84 7.24 -6.31 5.08
CA TRP A 84 7.57 -5.79 3.75
C TRP A 84 8.22 -6.86 2.87
N GLU A 85 7.99 -6.78 1.57
CA GLU A 85 8.54 -7.71 0.59
C GLU A 85 8.70 -7.03 -0.76
N LEU A 86 9.82 -7.28 -1.43
CA LEU A 86 10.02 -7.01 -2.85
C LEU A 86 10.51 -8.30 -3.50
N SER A 87 9.67 -8.91 -4.34
CA SER A 87 10.02 -10.16 -5.01
C SER A 87 9.28 -10.30 -6.35
N HIS A 88 9.61 -11.33 -7.11
CA HIS A 88 8.87 -11.71 -8.31
C HIS A 88 8.34 -13.13 -8.13
N ASN A 89 7.12 -13.38 -8.61
CA ASN A 89 6.56 -14.73 -8.61
C ASN A 89 7.05 -15.52 -9.84
N GLU A 90 6.61 -16.77 -9.97
CA GLU A 90 7.02 -17.64 -11.08
C GLU A 90 6.62 -17.12 -12.46
N LYS A 91 5.58 -16.29 -12.52
CA LYS A 91 5.12 -15.65 -13.76
C LYS A 91 5.87 -14.36 -14.10
N GLY A 92 6.82 -13.97 -13.28
CA GLY A 92 7.56 -12.72 -13.45
C GLY A 92 6.84 -11.48 -12.99
N GLN A 93 5.69 -11.61 -12.32
CA GLN A 93 4.97 -10.47 -11.76
C GLN A 93 5.66 -9.99 -10.48
N ALA A 94 5.78 -8.69 -10.32
CA ALA A 94 6.32 -8.10 -9.10
C ALA A 94 5.34 -8.26 -7.94
N ILE A 95 5.84 -8.71 -6.81
CA ILE A 95 5.08 -8.84 -5.56
C ILE A 95 5.67 -7.83 -4.57
N VAL A 96 4.85 -6.86 -4.18
CA VAL A 96 5.27 -5.77 -3.31
C VAL A 96 4.37 -5.71 -2.10
N ASN A 97 4.95 -5.93 -0.92
CA ASN A 97 4.27 -5.67 0.35
C ASN A 97 4.94 -4.45 0.98
N THR A 98 4.16 -3.41 1.25
CA THR A 98 4.70 -2.14 1.74
C THR A 98 5.08 -2.17 3.22
N GLY A 99 4.78 -3.26 3.93
CA GLY A 99 5.00 -3.35 5.37
C GLY A 99 4.01 -2.50 6.15
N SER A 100 4.45 -1.94 7.26
CA SER A 100 3.61 -1.08 8.10
C SER A 100 4.36 0.18 8.50
N ILE A 101 3.66 1.31 8.47
CA ILE A 101 4.17 2.58 8.99
C ILE A 101 4.03 2.68 10.51
N THR A 102 3.15 1.88 11.11
CA THR A 102 2.79 2.00 12.53
C THR A 102 3.13 0.75 13.35
N PHE A 103 2.83 -0.44 12.81
CA PHE A 103 2.95 -1.71 13.53
C PHE A 103 3.77 -2.74 12.73
N PRO A 104 5.06 -2.47 12.46
CA PRO A 104 5.89 -3.45 11.74
C PRO A 104 6.03 -4.74 12.54
N LYS A 105 6.17 -5.86 11.82
CA LYS A 105 6.32 -7.19 12.40
C LYS A 105 7.63 -7.83 11.95
N GLY A 106 7.98 -8.97 12.55
CA GLY A 106 9.16 -9.74 12.18
C GLY A 106 10.49 -9.03 12.46
N GLY A 107 10.53 -8.11 13.41
CA GLY A 107 11.73 -7.33 13.70
C GLY A 107 12.01 -6.23 12.67
N ASN A 108 11.08 -6.00 11.73
CA ASN A 108 11.25 -4.96 10.70
C ASN A 108 11.01 -3.56 11.25
N PRO A 109 11.68 -2.54 10.69
CA PRO A 109 11.34 -1.14 10.97
C PRO A 109 10.03 -0.77 10.31
N PRO A 110 9.44 0.40 10.67
CA PRO A 110 8.33 0.95 9.90
C PRO A 110 8.81 1.34 8.50
N THR A 111 8.00 1.05 7.49
CA THR A 111 8.39 1.19 6.09
C THR A 111 7.34 1.87 5.24
N PHE A 112 7.78 2.40 4.11
CA PHE A 112 6.93 2.79 2.98
C PHE A 112 7.67 2.52 1.68
N ALA A 113 6.95 2.47 0.57
CA ALA A 113 7.54 2.22 -0.74
C ALA A 113 7.24 3.37 -1.69
N THR A 114 8.14 3.57 -2.66
CA THR A 114 7.91 4.44 -3.82
C THR A 114 7.96 3.64 -5.10
N LEU A 115 7.26 4.13 -6.12
CA LEU A 115 7.33 3.60 -7.47
C LEU A 115 7.64 4.77 -8.41
N GLU A 116 8.76 4.67 -9.13
CA GLU A 116 9.20 5.69 -10.07
C GLU A 116 9.82 5.01 -11.28
N ASP A 117 9.29 5.29 -12.46
CA ASP A 117 9.77 4.71 -13.73
C ASP A 117 9.91 3.18 -13.69
N GLY A 118 8.93 2.49 -13.11
CA GLY A 118 8.93 1.04 -12.99
C GLY A 118 9.83 0.47 -11.90
N LYS A 119 10.47 1.32 -11.11
CA LYS A 119 11.35 0.89 -10.02
C LYS A 119 10.70 1.08 -8.67
N PHE A 120 10.60 0.00 -7.90
CA PHE A 120 10.17 0.04 -6.51
C PHE A 120 11.38 0.26 -5.60
N THR A 121 11.20 1.14 -4.62
CA THR A 121 12.17 1.35 -3.55
C THR A 121 11.47 1.25 -2.20
N MET A 122 11.99 0.40 -1.31
CA MET A 122 11.49 0.26 0.06
C MET A 122 12.37 1.09 1.00
N TYR A 123 11.75 1.95 1.79
CA TYR A 123 12.42 2.87 2.71
C TYR A 123 12.06 2.61 4.15
N HIS A 124 13.03 2.81 5.03
CA HIS A 124 12.76 3.01 6.45
C HIS A 124 12.03 4.35 6.63
N LEU A 125 10.88 4.32 7.32
CA LEU A 125 10.03 5.51 7.46
C LEU A 125 10.75 6.67 8.16
N ASP A 126 11.46 6.38 9.26
CA ASP A 126 12.05 7.42 10.10
C ASP A 126 13.38 7.94 9.56
N THR A 127 14.28 7.04 9.16
CA THR A 127 15.63 7.40 8.71
C THR A 127 15.72 7.72 7.23
N ARG A 128 14.73 7.29 6.44
CA ARG A 128 14.73 7.36 4.96
C ARG A 128 15.80 6.48 4.31
N GLU A 129 16.40 5.58 5.07
CA GLU A 129 17.35 4.63 4.51
C GLU A 129 16.66 3.71 3.50
N VAL A 130 17.33 3.46 2.38
CA VAL A 130 16.87 2.50 1.37
C VAL A 130 17.15 1.09 1.88
N LEU A 131 16.09 0.29 2.02
CA LEU A 131 16.22 -1.10 2.46
C LEU A 131 16.39 -2.05 1.28
N ALA A 132 15.72 -1.79 0.17
CA ALA A 132 15.81 -2.60 -1.06
C ALA A 132 15.23 -1.85 -2.25
N THR A 133 15.63 -2.28 -3.44
CA THR A 133 15.07 -1.79 -4.71
C THR A 133 14.75 -2.97 -5.62
N MET A 134 13.78 -2.80 -6.52
CA MET A 134 13.40 -3.84 -7.47
C MET A 134 12.70 -3.22 -8.68
N GLU A 135 13.03 -3.72 -9.86
CA GLU A 135 12.30 -3.37 -11.08
C GLU A 135 10.97 -4.15 -11.16
N ALA A 136 9.95 -3.50 -11.64
CA ALA A 136 8.65 -4.12 -11.84
C ALA A 136 8.66 -5.15 -12.97
#